data_ece7bd8c726dc10e2e8a6be9146c35c4
#
_entry.id   ece7bd8c726dc10e2e8a6be9146c35c4
#
_cell.length_a   1.000
_cell.length_b   1.000
_cell.length_c   1.000
_cell.angle_alpha   90.00
_cell.angle_beta   90.00
_cell.angle_gamma   90.00
#
_symmetry.space_group_name_H-M   'P 1'
#
loop_
_entity.id
_entity.type
_entity.pdbx_description
1 polymer ?
#
loop_
_entity_poly.entity_id
_entity_poly.type
_entity_poly.pdbx_seq_one_letter_code
_entity_poly.pdbx_strand_id
1 'polypeptide(L)'
;MKNTAKSIMLVILTSLLIITGCSKIASSDASIGNKVKHEIVGIDPGAGLMKQTAQALNDYDLKDWKLVEGSSAAMAAALDKAYKDKEPIIVTGWTPHWMFAKYDLKYLNDPKGVFGKDEQIHTIVRNGLKKEAPSAYTMLDRFEWTPEEMAVVMSAIIKGERPEEAAGGWVKNNATKVDSWVKDLPQEKGKKLKLAYVAWDSEIASTNVVKAVLEEKLGYKVEMLQVEAGPMWAGISDGSADAMVAAWLPTTHKDYFDKYAGKIEDLGANLNGTKLGLVVPKYMNIDSIEDLKTK
;
A
#
# COMPACT_ATOMS: atom_id res chain seq x y z
N MET A 1 -1.17 97.39 16.84
CA MET A 1 -2.03 97.72 15.71
C MET A 1 -2.79 96.49 15.25
N LYS A 2 -4.09 96.56 15.37
CA LYS A 2 -5.18 95.95 14.59
C LYS A 2 -5.17 94.44 14.42
N ASN A 3 -6.04 93.72 15.18
CA ASN A 3 -7.42 93.29 14.80
C ASN A 3 -7.40 92.31 13.67
N THR A 4 -8.00 91.17 13.75
CA THR A 4 -9.44 90.92 13.93
C THR A 4 -9.69 89.43 14.21
N ALA A 5 -10.63 89.20 15.11
CA ALA A 5 -11.28 87.91 15.35
C ALA A 5 -12.15 87.52 14.16
N LYS A 6 -12.17 86.28 13.81
CA LYS A 6 -13.29 85.62 13.09
C LYS A 6 -13.59 84.29 13.68
N SER A 7 -14.72 84.23 14.36
CA SER A 7 -15.41 83.03 14.75
C SER A 7 -15.69 82.15 13.53
N ILE A 8 -15.31 80.84 13.58
CA ILE A 8 -15.83 79.85 12.66
C ILE A 8 -16.50 78.80 13.53
N MET A 9 -17.77 78.74 13.33
CA MET A 9 -18.75 77.85 13.95
C MET A 9 -18.40 76.38 13.52
N LEU A 10 -18.05 75.52 14.47
CA LEU A 10 -17.76 74.13 14.29
C LEU A 10 -19.06 73.35 14.16
N VAL A 11 -19.44 73.00 12.95
CA VAL A 11 -20.51 72.03 12.69
C VAL A 11 -19.94 70.64 12.87
N ILE A 12 -20.29 69.98 13.97
CA ILE A 12 -20.00 68.62 14.25
C ILE A 12 -20.96 67.77 13.41
N LEU A 13 -20.47 67.25 12.25
CA LEU A 13 -21.15 66.25 11.46
C LEU A 13 -20.73 64.90 11.99
N THR A 14 -21.54 64.31 12.83
CA THR A 14 -21.37 62.91 13.30
C THR A 14 -21.62 61.95 12.13
N SER A 15 -20.57 61.63 11.47
CA SER A 15 -20.57 60.48 10.46
C SER A 15 -20.60 59.18 11.21
N LEU A 16 -21.76 58.54 11.26
CA LEU A 16 -21.95 57.19 11.76
C LEU A 16 -21.30 56.24 10.75
N LEU A 17 -20.05 55.88 10.97
CA LEU A 17 -19.37 54.78 10.23
C LEU A 17 -20.02 53.49 10.68
N ILE A 18 -20.97 53.01 9.90
CA ILE A 18 -21.42 51.62 9.92
C ILE A 18 -20.26 50.75 9.39
N ILE A 19 -19.44 50.26 10.30
CA ILE A 19 -18.49 49.18 10.00
C ILE A 19 -19.34 47.94 9.79
N THR A 20 -19.78 47.73 8.55
CA THR A 20 -20.20 46.39 8.11
C THR A 20 -18.96 45.48 8.16
N GLY A 21 -18.72 44.93 9.33
CA GLY A 21 -17.79 43.80 9.47
C GLY A 21 -18.33 42.68 8.62
N CYS A 22 -17.80 42.54 7.40
CA CYS A 22 -17.81 41.25 6.75
C CYS A 22 -17.03 40.28 7.62
N SER A 23 -17.70 39.74 8.65
CA SER A 23 -17.27 38.48 9.20
C SER A 23 -17.31 37.50 8.02
N LYS A 24 -16.16 37.17 7.46
CA LYS A 24 -15.99 35.90 6.75
C LYS A 24 -16.45 34.87 7.76
N ILE A 25 -17.70 34.46 7.65
CA ILE A 25 -18.14 33.17 8.12
C ILE A 25 -17.27 32.26 7.30
N ALA A 26 -16.16 31.81 7.90
CA ALA A 26 -15.44 30.66 7.39
C ALA A 26 -16.49 29.56 7.39
N SER A 27 -16.99 29.25 6.21
CA SER A 27 -17.87 28.11 6.02
C SER A 27 -17.05 26.89 6.47
N SER A 28 -17.30 26.46 7.71
CA SER A 28 -16.72 25.25 8.29
C SER A 28 -17.25 23.98 7.63
N ASP A 29 -17.95 24.11 6.53
CA ASP A 29 -18.64 23.04 5.79
C ASP A 29 -18.14 22.86 4.34
N ALA A 30 -16.84 22.97 4.09
CA ALA A 30 -16.36 22.42 2.85
C ALA A 30 -16.50 20.89 2.93
N SER A 31 -17.21 20.30 1.95
CA SER A 31 -17.34 18.84 1.87
C SER A 31 -15.97 18.17 1.91
N ILE A 32 -15.94 16.89 2.31
CA ILE A 32 -14.67 16.15 2.34
C ILE A 32 -14.02 16.12 0.95
N GLY A 33 -14.82 15.98 -0.11
CA GLY A 33 -14.34 16.03 -1.48
C GLY A 33 -13.57 17.31 -1.78
N ASN A 34 -14.11 18.48 -1.40
CA ASN A 34 -13.42 19.77 -1.59
C ASN A 34 -12.12 19.87 -0.78
N LYS A 35 -12.10 19.31 0.43
CA LYS A 35 -10.91 19.32 1.32
C LYS A 35 -9.76 18.50 0.75
N VAL A 36 -10.06 17.37 0.09
CA VAL A 36 -9.08 16.49 -0.54
C VAL A 36 -9.03 16.65 -2.07
N LYS A 37 -9.66 17.71 -2.64
CA LYS A 37 -9.71 17.99 -4.08
C LYS A 37 -10.35 16.89 -4.91
N HIS A 38 -11.22 16.09 -4.31
CA HIS A 38 -11.81 14.88 -4.89
C HIS A 38 -10.72 13.91 -5.39
N GLU A 39 -9.63 13.78 -4.66
CA GLU A 39 -8.51 12.90 -5.02
C GLU A 39 -8.35 11.77 -4.00
N ILE A 40 -8.11 10.57 -4.52
CA ILE A 40 -7.65 9.39 -3.79
C ILE A 40 -6.23 9.13 -4.26
N VAL A 41 -5.26 9.18 -3.35
CA VAL A 41 -3.87 8.93 -3.69
C VAL A 41 -3.63 7.43 -3.72
N GLY A 42 -3.32 6.94 -4.90
CA GLY A 42 -3.08 5.53 -5.17
C GLY A 42 -1.60 5.19 -5.35
N ILE A 43 -1.39 3.98 -5.86
CA ILE A 43 -0.08 3.41 -6.15
C ILE A 43 0.10 3.21 -7.66
N ASP A 44 0.94 2.27 -8.07
CA ASP A 44 1.18 1.96 -9.48
C ASP A 44 -0.10 1.47 -10.18
N PRO A 45 -0.37 1.94 -11.41
CA PRO A 45 -1.64 1.69 -12.10
C PRO A 45 -1.89 0.21 -12.43
N GLY A 46 -0.83 -0.62 -12.48
CA GLY A 46 -0.93 -2.07 -12.69
C GLY A 46 -1.37 -2.87 -11.47
N ALA A 47 -1.42 -2.26 -10.28
CA ALA A 47 -1.85 -2.93 -9.06
C ALA A 47 -3.35 -3.28 -9.08
N GLY A 48 -3.70 -4.48 -8.60
CA GLY A 48 -5.09 -4.89 -8.48
C GLY A 48 -5.93 -3.96 -7.59
N LEU A 49 -5.33 -3.45 -6.52
CA LEU A 49 -5.94 -2.45 -5.62
C LEU A 49 -6.35 -1.17 -6.37
N MET A 50 -5.57 -0.72 -7.35
CA MET A 50 -5.93 0.44 -8.20
C MET A 50 -7.15 0.13 -9.07
N LYS A 51 -7.21 -1.06 -9.64
CA LYS A 51 -8.36 -1.52 -10.41
C LYS A 51 -9.63 -1.60 -9.55
N GLN A 52 -9.52 -2.18 -8.36
CA GLN A 52 -10.64 -2.23 -7.39
C GLN A 52 -11.06 -0.83 -6.96
N THR A 53 -10.11 0.09 -6.75
CA THR A 53 -10.44 1.49 -6.40
C THR A 53 -11.17 2.19 -7.55
N ALA A 54 -10.75 2.02 -8.79
CA ALA A 54 -11.46 2.55 -9.95
C ALA A 54 -12.88 1.96 -10.07
N GLN A 55 -13.05 0.66 -9.79
CA GLN A 55 -14.36 0.02 -9.70
C GLN A 55 -15.21 0.62 -8.58
N ALA A 56 -14.62 0.85 -7.39
CA ALA A 56 -15.32 1.48 -6.28
C ALA A 56 -15.81 2.89 -6.64
N LEU A 57 -15.01 3.70 -7.34
CA LEU A 57 -15.47 5.02 -7.83
C LEU A 57 -16.72 4.91 -8.70
N ASN A 58 -16.79 3.91 -9.57
CA ASN A 58 -17.96 3.67 -10.41
C ASN A 58 -19.15 3.16 -9.58
N ASP A 59 -18.96 2.14 -8.77
CA ASP A 59 -20.01 1.48 -8.02
C ASP A 59 -20.66 2.40 -6.99
N TYR A 60 -19.86 3.27 -6.38
CA TYR A 60 -20.32 4.29 -5.42
C TYR A 60 -20.80 5.59 -6.08
N ASP A 61 -20.83 5.67 -7.44
CA ASP A 61 -21.21 6.87 -8.19
C ASP A 61 -20.40 8.13 -7.82
N LEU A 62 -19.10 7.95 -7.63
CA LEU A 62 -18.14 8.98 -7.28
C LEU A 62 -17.46 9.59 -8.53
N LYS A 63 -18.27 10.07 -9.50
CA LYS A 63 -17.83 10.52 -10.83
C LYS A 63 -16.86 11.70 -10.82
N ASP A 64 -16.96 12.54 -9.79
CA ASP A 64 -16.12 13.73 -9.66
C ASP A 64 -14.79 13.43 -8.98
N TRP A 65 -14.60 12.19 -8.52
CA TRP A 65 -13.39 11.76 -7.83
C TRP A 65 -12.34 11.24 -8.82
N LYS A 66 -11.08 11.48 -8.48
CA LYS A 66 -9.92 11.04 -9.26
C LYS A 66 -9.07 10.09 -8.45
N LEU A 67 -8.71 8.98 -9.05
CA LEU A 67 -7.65 8.11 -8.55
C LEU A 67 -6.31 8.61 -9.10
N VAL A 68 -5.45 9.10 -8.20
CA VAL A 68 -4.13 9.62 -8.56
C VAL A 68 -3.15 8.47 -8.59
N GLU A 69 -2.62 8.18 -9.76
CA GLU A 69 -1.62 7.13 -9.97
C GLU A 69 -0.24 7.59 -9.47
N GLY A 70 0.54 6.67 -8.93
CA GLY A 70 1.87 6.97 -8.41
C GLY A 70 2.70 5.70 -8.18
N SER A 71 3.36 5.65 -7.04
CA SER A 71 4.04 4.45 -6.52
C SER A 71 3.70 4.28 -5.05
N SER A 72 3.94 3.08 -4.49
CA SER A 72 3.79 2.84 -3.04
C SER A 72 4.55 3.87 -2.21
N ALA A 73 5.79 4.16 -2.57
CA ALA A 73 6.61 5.16 -1.90
C ALA A 73 6.05 6.59 -2.01
N ALA A 74 5.51 6.97 -3.17
CA ALA A 74 4.91 8.29 -3.38
C ALA A 74 3.61 8.46 -2.55
N MET A 75 2.75 7.44 -2.54
CA MET A 75 1.54 7.41 -1.72
C MET A 75 1.89 7.53 -0.22
N ALA A 76 2.85 6.74 0.24
CA ALA A 76 3.30 6.78 1.64
C ALA A 76 3.90 8.14 2.04
N ALA A 77 4.64 8.80 1.14
CA ALA A 77 5.18 10.15 1.37
C ALA A 77 4.07 11.21 1.43
N ALA A 78 3.04 11.10 0.58
CA ALA A 78 1.88 11.98 0.62
C ALA A 78 1.10 11.82 1.94
N LEU A 79 0.90 10.58 2.39
CA LEU A 79 0.29 10.27 3.68
C LEU A 79 1.11 10.85 4.85
N ASP A 80 2.44 10.65 4.85
CA ASP A 80 3.33 11.16 5.90
C ASP A 80 3.21 12.69 6.04
N LYS A 81 3.24 13.38 4.90
CA LYS A 81 3.11 14.83 4.86
C LYS A 81 1.75 15.29 5.41
N ALA A 82 0.66 14.78 4.84
CA ALA A 82 -0.70 15.16 5.26
C ALA A 82 -0.94 14.82 6.74
N TYR A 83 -0.47 13.67 7.23
CA TYR A 83 -0.62 13.28 8.63
C TYR A 83 0.12 14.21 9.60
N LYS A 84 1.34 14.66 9.27
CA LYS A 84 2.11 15.63 10.06
C LYS A 84 1.42 16.98 10.12
N ASP A 85 0.90 17.43 8.99
CA ASP A 85 0.25 18.73 8.85
C ASP A 85 -1.23 18.72 9.34
N LYS A 86 -1.73 17.54 9.76
CA LYS A 86 -3.16 17.30 10.11
C LYS A 86 -4.12 17.63 8.98
N GLU A 87 -3.65 17.53 7.75
CA GLU A 87 -4.47 17.72 6.55
C GLU A 87 -5.27 16.45 6.23
N PRO A 88 -6.48 16.58 5.66
CA PRO A 88 -7.24 15.44 5.21
C PRO A 88 -6.60 14.81 3.99
N ILE A 89 -6.57 13.49 3.96
CA ILE A 89 -6.08 12.69 2.83
C ILE A 89 -6.80 11.35 2.77
N ILE A 90 -7.04 10.86 1.57
CA ILE A 90 -7.55 9.51 1.31
C ILE A 90 -6.49 8.79 0.48
N VAL A 91 -6.07 7.64 0.94
CA VAL A 91 -5.09 6.81 0.22
C VAL A 91 -5.63 5.41 -0.02
N THR A 92 -5.12 4.73 -1.03
CA THR A 92 -5.26 3.27 -1.12
C THR A 92 -4.42 2.61 -0.05
N GLY A 93 -4.89 1.50 0.53
CA GLY A 93 -4.14 0.84 1.58
C GLY A 93 -4.41 -0.64 1.66
N TRP A 94 -3.46 -1.36 2.26
CA TRP A 94 -3.54 -2.80 2.50
C TRP A 94 -2.91 -3.18 3.83
N THR A 95 -3.32 -4.32 4.36
CA THR A 95 -2.75 -4.92 5.56
C THR A 95 -2.21 -6.31 5.18
N PRO A 96 -0.97 -6.66 5.59
CA PRO A 96 -0.07 -5.89 6.47
C PRO A 96 0.65 -4.73 5.76
N HIS A 97 0.75 -3.60 6.44
CA HIS A 97 1.54 -2.45 6.00
C HIS A 97 2.03 -1.65 7.22
N TRP A 98 3.28 -1.20 7.20
CA TRP A 98 3.90 -0.46 8.30
C TRP A 98 3.16 0.85 8.65
N MET A 99 2.42 1.44 7.71
CA MET A 99 1.71 2.70 7.94
C MET A 99 0.70 2.61 9.09
N PHE A 100 0.08 1.45 9.32
CA PHE A 100 -0.87 1.26 10.43
C PHE A 100 -0.19 1.16 11.79
N ALA A 101 1.10 0.79 11.84
CA ALA A 101 1.90 0.84 13.07
C ALA A 101 2.42 2.25 13.36
N LYS A 102 2.64 3.07 12.31
CA LYS A 102 3.22 4.41 12.43
C LYS A 102 2.16 5.50 12.66
N TYR A 103 0.98 5.35 12.05
CA TYR A 103 -0.08 6.36 12.05
C TYR A 103 -1.38 5.77 12.57
N ASP A 104 -2.19 6.58 13.22
CA ASP A 104 -3.54 6.20 13.64
C ASP A 104 -4.51 6.34 12.45
N LEU A 105 -4.66 5.25 11.71
CA LEU A 105 -5.41 5.15 10.47
C LEU A 105 -6.65 4.26 10.65
N LYS A 106 -7.61 4.44 9.76
CA LYS A 106 -8.75 3.54 9.60
C LYS A 106 -9.06 3.30 8.13
N TYR A 107 -9.58 2.09 7.85
CA TYR A 107 -10.24 1.83 6.57
C TYR A 107 -11.62 2.48 6.55
N LEU A 108 -12.01 2.99 5.41
CA LEU A 108 -13.41 3.31 5.16
C LEU A 108 -14.19 2.01 4.96
N ASN A 109 -15.39 1.94 5.54
CA ASN A 109 -16.30 0.83 5.32
C ASN A 109 -16.69 0.75 3.85
N ASP A 110 -16.71 -0.46 3.31
CA ASP A 110 -17.10 -0.77 1.94
C ASP A 110 -18.40 -1.60 1.94
N PRO A 111 -19.60 -1.00 2.08
CA PRO A 111 -20.86 -1.71 2.12
C PRO A 111 -21.17 -2.52 0.86
N LYS A 112 -20.59 -2.14 -0.28
CA LYS A 112 -20.77 -2.85 -1.54
C LYS A 112 -19.79 -4.00 -1.75
N GLY A 113 -18.76 -4.12 -0.89
CA GLY A 113 -17.79 -5.21 -0.93
C GLY A 113 -16.89 -5.21 -2.16
N VAL A 114 -16.59 -4.04 -2.72
CA VAL A 114 -15.78 -3.91 -3.95
C VAL A 114 -14.34 -4.36 -3.73
N PHE A 115 -13.81 -4.11 -2.51
CA PHE A 115 -12.45 -4.53 -2.13
C PHE A 115 -12.39 -6.00 -1.67
N GLY A 116 -13.51 -6.74 -1.79
CA GLY A 116 -13.57 -8.14 -1.39
C GLY A 116 -13.70 -8.32 0.11
N LYS A 117 -13.49 -9.57 0.52
CA LYS A 117 -13.37 -9.97 1.92
C LYS A 117 -11.89 -10.23 2.21
N ASP A 118 -11.61 -10.98 3.28
CA ASP A 118 -10.25 -11.39 3.61
C ASP A 118 -9.61 -12.13 2.43
N GLU A 119 -8.47 -11.65 2.01
CA GLU A 119 -7.63 -12.28 1.00
C GLU A 119 -6.41 -12.96 1.65
N GLN A 120 -5.67 -13.66 0.83
CA GLN A 120 -4.44 -14.33 1.20
C GLN A 120 -3.34 -13.91 0.21
N ILE A 121 -2.12 -13.92 0.67
CA ILE A 121 -0.97 -13.81 -0.23
C ILE A 121 -0.50 -15.23 -0.53
N HIS A 122 -0.41 -15.56 -1.82
CA HIS A 122 0.00 -16.87 -2.30
C HIS A 122 1.41 -16.86 -2.88
N THR A 123 2.03 -18.01 -2.85
CA THR A 123 3.27 -18.30 -3.57
C THR A 123 2.95 -18.89 -4.93
N ILE A 124 3.40 -18.24 -5.99
CA ILE A 124 3.21 -18.72 -7.37
C ILE A 124 4.57 -19.04 -7.97
N VAL A 125 4.65 -20.18 -8.66
CA VAL A 125 5.86 -20.63 -9.35
C VAL A 125 5.58 -20.94 -10.81
N ARG A 126 6.61 -20.90 -11.65
CA ARG A 126 6.50 -21.36 -13.03
C ARG A 126 6.35 -22.89 -13.09
N ASN A 127 5.70 -23.35 -14.13
CA ASN A 127 5.65 -24.78 -14.42
C ASN A 127 7.07 -25.38 -14.56
N GLY A 128 7.26 -26.57 -14.03
CA GLY A 128 8.52 -27.30 -14.13
C GLY A 128 9.55 -26.98 -13.03
N LEU A 129 9.34 -25.97 -12.22
CA LEU A 129 10.27 -25.59 -11.13
C LEU A 129 10.53 -26.76 -10.18
N LYS A 130 9.51 -27.56 -9.84
CA LYS A 130 9.63 -28.75 -8.98
C LYS A 130 10.67 -29.76 -9.48
N LYS A 131 10.75 -29.94 -10.78
CA LYS A 131 11.72 -30.84 -11.39
C LYS A 131 13.12 -30.26 -11.47
N GLU A 132 13.18 -28.95 -11.77
CA GLU A 132 14.44 -28.26 -12.00
C GLU A 132 15.12 -27.80 -10.72
N ALA A 133 14.36 -27.37 -9.71
CA ALA A 133 14.86 -26.86 -8.43
C ALA A 133 14.01 -27.40 -7.25
N PRO A 134 14.07 -28.72 -6.97
CA PRO A 134 13.17 -29.36 -6.01
C PRO A 134 13.29 -28.81 -4.59
N SER A 135 14.49 -28.45 -4.13
CA SER A 135 14.68 -27.87 -2.80
C SER A 135 14.06 -26.48 -2.71
N ALA A 136 14.22 -25.64 -3.74
CA ALA A 136 13.59 -24.32 -3.78
C ALA A 136 12.06 -24.42 -3.85
N TYR A 137 11.54 -25.29 -4.71
CA TYR A 137 10.11 -25.55 -4.81
C TYR A 137 9.51 -25.95 -3.45
N THR A 138 10.14 -26.91 -2.76
CA THR A 138 9.64 -27.39 -1.47
C THR A 138 9.76 -26.33 -0.36
N MET A 139 10.84 -25.54 -0.36
CA MET A 139 10.98 -24.41 0.56
C MET A 139 9.89 -23.35 0.29
N LEU A 140 9.63 -23.02 -0.96
CA LEU A 140 8.60 -22.07 -1.37
C LEU A 140 7.18 -22.55 -1.01
N ASP A 141 6.91 -23.85 -1.14
CA ASP A 141 5.65 -24.50 -0.75
C ASP A 141 5.43 -24.48 0.78
N ARG A 142 6.51 -24.54 1.57
CA ARG A 142 6.48 -24.50 3.03
C ARG A 142 6.57 -23.10 3.60
N PHE A 143 6.87 -22.11 2.78
CA PHE A 143 7.01 -20.73 3.24
C PHE A 143 5.67 -20.21 3.73
N GLU A 144 5.60 -19.89 5.01
CA GLU A 144 4.45 -19.24 5.64
C GLU A 144 4.91 -18.29 6.74
N TRP A 145 4.23 -17.19 6.89
CA TRP A 145 4.46 -16.26 7.98
C TRP A 145 3.20 -15.47 8.33
N THR A 146 3.27 -14.68 9.41
CA THR A 146 2.13 -13.90 9.88
C THR A 146 2.25 -12.42 9.49
N PRO A 147 1.14 -11.68 9.50
CA PRO A 147 1.16 -10.22 9.33
C PRO A 147 2.13 -9.51 10.29
N GLU A 148 2.23 -9.97 11.54
CA GLU A 148 3.13 -9.42 12.55
C GLU A 148 4.59 -9.69 12.22
N GLU A 149 4.93 -10.87 11.74
CA GLU A 149 6.28 -11.22 11.29
C GLU A 149 6.71 -10.36 10.09
N MET A 150 5.82 -10.18 9.10
CA MET A 150 6.06 -9.28 7.97
C MET A 150 6.26 -7.84 8.45
N ALA A 151 5.42 -7.38 9.38
CA ALA A 151 5.50 -6.02 9.93
C ALA A 151 6.84 -5.74 10.63
N VAL A 152 7.48 -6.74 11.26
CA VAL A 152 8.81 -6.60 11.86
C VAL A 152 9.84 -6.25 10.79
N VAL A 153 9.87 -6.98 9.67
CA VAL A 153 10.81 -6.73 8.57
C VAL A 153 10.54 -5.38 7.92
N MET A 154 9.28 -5.08 7.58
CA MET A 154 8.91 -3.78 7.02
C MET A 154 9.30 -2.62 7.95
N SER A 155 9.13 -2.79 9.28
CA SER A 155 9.49 -1.76 10.27
C SER A 155 10.98 -1.51 10.35
N ALA A 156 11.82 -2.53 10.17
CA ALA A 156 13.27 -2.38 10.11
C ALA A 156 13.67 -1.60 8.85
N ILE A 157 13.09 -1.96 7.69
CA ILE A 157 13.34 -1.29 6.42
C ILE A 157 12.97 0.19 6.49
N ILE A 158 11.78 0.54 6.99
CA ILE A 158 11.34 1.95 7.07
C ILE A 158 12.15 2.78 8.07
N LYS A 159 12.84 2.14 9.03
CA LYS A 159 13.80 2.78 9.94
C LYS A 159 15.18 2.98 9.33
N GLY A 160 15.39 2.52 8.09
CA GLY A 160 16.60 2.75 7.31
C GLY A 160 17.53 1.54 7.18
N GLU A 161 17.14 0.35 7.66
CA GLU A 161 17.90 -0.86 7.37
C GLU A 161 17.75 -1.23 5.88
N ARG A 162 18.80 -1.77 5.29
CA ARG A 162 18.69 -2.33 3.94
C ARG A 162 17.77 -3.55 3.95
N PRO A 163 16.92 -3.77 2.93
CA PRO A 163 15.99 -4.89 2.90
C PRO A 163 16.64 -6.26 3.15
N GLU A 164 17.84 -6.47 2.59
CA GLU A 164 18.59 -7.71 2.78
C GLU A 164 19.05 -7.90 4.23
N GLU A 165 19.45 -6.81 4.90
CA GLU A 165 19.89 -6.84 6.30
C GLU A 165 18.72 -7.10 7.24
N ALA A 166 17.59 -6.40 7.03
CA ALA A 166 16.37 -6.60 7.80
C ALA A 166 15.85 -8.04 7.66
N ALA A 167 15.83 -8.58 6.44
CA ALA A 167 15.42 -9.94 6.17
C ALA A 167 16.36 -10.97 6.80
N GLY A 168 17.68 -10.83 6.62
CA GLY A 168 18.68 -11.71 7.23
C GLY A 168 18.64 -11.69 8.76
N GLY A 169 18.41 -10.50 9.35
CA GLY A 169 18.20 -10.36 10.80
C GLY A 169 16.96 -11.12 11.27
N TRP A 170 15.85 -11.00 10.55
CA TRP A 170 14.62 -11.74 10.86
C TRP A 170 14.83 -13.26 10.74
N VAL A 171 15.46 -13.72 9.66
CA VAL A 171 15.77 -15.14 9.43
C VAL A 171 16.58 -15.73 10.59
N LYS A 172 17.60 -15.03 11.07
CA LYS A 172 18.42 -15.45 12.21
C LYS A 172 17.60 -15.52 13.51
N ASN A 173 16.76 -14.53 13.75
CA ASN A 173 15.95 -14.45 14.96
C ASN A 173 14.79 -15.46 14.98
N ASN A 174 14.41 -16.00 13.82
CA ASN A 174 13.33 -16.98 13.68
C ASN A 174 13.85 -18.34 13.17
N ALA A 175 15.06 -18.74 13.56
CA ALA A 175 15.76 -19.92 13.05
C ALA A 175 14.91 -21.20 13.12
N THR A 176 14.19 -21.45 14.22
CA THR A 176 13.35 -22.64 14.39
C THR A 176 12.27 -22.74 13.29
N LYS A 177 11.62 -21.63 12.98
CA LYS A 177 10.60 -21.56 11.90
C LYS A 177 11.25 -21.75 10.54
N VAL A 178 12.31 -21.01 10.26
CA VAL A 178 13.06 -21.10 9.01
C VAL A 178 13.62 -22.49 8.77
N ASP A 179 14.17 -23.13 9.81
CA ASP A 179 14.69 -24.51 9.72
C ASP A 179 13.58 -25.53 9.38
N SER A 180 12.32 -25.28 9.79
CA SER A 180 11.19 -26.11 9.38
C SER A 180 10.91 -26.07 7.88
N TRP A 181 11.09 -24.90 7.24
CA TRP A 181 10.88 -24.76 5.79
C TRP A 181 11.92 -25.51 4.95
N VAL A 182 13.14 -25.62 5.49
CA VAL A 182 14.27 -26.26 4.78
C VAL A 182 14.60 -27.66 5.32
N LYS A 183 13.79 -28.18 6.24
CA LYS A 183 14.02 -29.48 6.85
C LYS A 183 14.14 -30.59 5.79
N ASP A 184 15.21 -31.39 5.90
CA ASP A 184 15.52 -32.52 5.03
C ASP A 184 15.72 -32.15 3.53
N LEU A 185 15.97 -30.87 3.22
CA LEU A 185 16.25 -30.43 1.88
C LEU A 185 17.76 -30.41 1.59
N PRO A 186 18.23 -30.99 0.49
CA PRO A 186 19.63 -30.88 0.09
C PRO A 186 19.96 -29.47 -0.38
N GLN A 187 21.21 -29.04 -0.12
CA GLN A 187 21.72 -27.81 -0.70
C GLN A 187 21.95 -27.97 -2.21
N GLU A 188 21.59 -26.93 -2.97
CA GLU A 188 21.81 -26.84 -4.42
C GLU A 188 22.76 -25.68 -4.75
N LYS A 189 24.01 -25.79 -4.24
CA LYS A 189 25.01 -24.71 -4.25
C LYS A 189 25.26 -24.12 -5.64
N GLY A 190 25.10 -22.80 -5.73
CA GLY A 190 25.40 -22.00 -6.92
C GLY A 190 24.34 -22.07 -8.02
N LYS A 191 23.28 -22.86 -7.85
CA LYS A 191 22.16 -22.90 -8.78
C LYS A 191 21.42 -21.57 -8.75
N LYS A 192 21.09 -21.06 -9.92
CA LYS A 192 20.43 -19.76 -10.05
C LYS A 192 18.93 -19.89 -9.89
N LEU A 193 18.33 -18.93 -9.24
CA LEU A 193 16.89 -18.70 -9.16
C LEU A 193 16.60 -17.22 -9.36
N LYS A 194 15.46 -16.92 -9.96
CA LYS A 194 14.99 -15.56 -10.16
C LYS A 194 13.63 -15.37 -9.50
N LEU A 195 13.55 -14.47 -8.53
CA LEU A 195 12.32 -14.07 -7.85
C LEU A 195 11.82 -12.74 -8.43
N ALA A 196 10.60 -12.72 -8.95
CA ALA A 196 9.96 -11.50 -9.40
C ALA A 196 9.13 -10.87 -8.29
N TYR A 197 9.14 -9.54 -8.20
CA TYR A 197 8.35 -8.80 -7.20
C TYR A 197 8.06 -7.37 -7.68
N VAL A 198 7.02 -6.78 -7.11
CA VAL A 198 6.72 -5.34 -7.26
C VAL A 198 7.32 -4.58 -6.08
N ALA A 199 7.66 -3.32 -6.25
CA ALA A 199 8.24 -2.49 -5.18
C ALA A 199 7.18 -2.00 -4.18
N TRP A 200 6.36 -2.91 -3.66
CA TRP A 200 5.48 -2.67 -2.54
C TRP A 200 6.17 -3.09 -1.24
N ASP A 201 5.91 -2.39 -0.14
CA ASP A 201 6.62 -2.63 1.12
C ASP A 201 6.49 -4.07 1.63
N SER A 202 5.31 -4.67 1.51
CA SER A 202 5.05 -6.09 1.82
C SER A 202 5.87 -7.04 0.95
N GLU A 203 5.96 -6.75 -0.35
CA GLU A 203 6.65 -7.59 -1.34
C GLU A 203 8.17 -7.49 -1.20
N ILE A 204 8.68 -6.29 -0.94
CA ILE A 204 10.09 -6.08 -0.62
C ILE A 204 10.48 -6.91 0.61
N ALA A 205 9.65 -6.90 1.66
CA ALA A 205 9.92 -7.67 2.86
C ALA A 205 9.91 -9.18 2.61
N SER A 206 8.81 -9.70 2.01
CA SER A 206 8.63 -11.15 1.80
C SER A 206 9.68 -11.73 0.84
N THR A 207 9.94 -11.04 -0.27
CA THR A 207 10.87 -11.54 -1.28
C THR A 207 12.32 -11.55 -0.76
N ASN A 208 12.71 -10.55 0.06
CA ASN A 208 14.04 -10.55 0.69
C ASN A 208 14.19 -11.66 1.76
N VAL A 209 13.14 -11.97 2.53
CA VAL A 209 13.17 -13.09 3.47
C VAL A 209 13.33 -14.41 2.72
N VAL A 210 12.54 -14.65 1.69
CA VAL A 210 12.65 -15.86 0.86
C VAL A 210 14.03 -15.97 0.20
N LYS A 211 14.55 -14.86 -0.35
CA LYS A 211 15.91 -14.80 -0.90
C LYS A 211 16.95 -15.20 0.15
N ALA A 212 16.90 -14.63 1.34
CA ALA A 212 17.87 -14.93 2.40
C ALA A 212 17.85 -16.43 2.76
N VAL A 213 16.67 -17.03 2.89
CA VAL A 213 16.55 -18.48 3.18
C VAL A 213 17.10 -19.34 2.06
N LEU A 214 16.75 -19.04 0.80
CA LEU A 214 17.26 -19.79 -0.36
C LEU A 214 18.78 -19.70 -0.49
N GLU A 215 19.36 -18.53 -0.21
CA GLU A 215 20.81 -18.33 -0.31
C GLU A 215 21.54 -18.91 0.91
N GLU A 216 21.14 -18.56 2.13
CA GLU A 216 21.87 -18.92 3.35
C GLU A 216 21.70 -20.41 3.72
N LYS A 217 20.50 -20.98 3.52
CA LYS A 217 20.21 -22.37 3.93
C LYS A 217 20.39 -23.38 2.81
N LEU A 218 20.02 -23.04 1.58
CA LEU A 218 20.02 -23.96 0.46
C LEU A 218 21.12 -23.70 -0.59
N GLY A 219 21.84 -22.57 -0.47
CA GLY A 219 23.01 -22.26 -1.27
C GLY A 219 22.73 -21.80 -2.71
N TYR A 220 21.50 -21.42 -3.01
CA TYR A 220 21.15 -20.83 -4.31
C TYR A 220 21.84 -19.48 -4.54
N LYS A 221 21.88 -19.05 -5.79
CA LYS A 221 22.16 -17.67 -6.20
C LYS A 221 20.88 -17.04 -6.66
N VAL A 222 20.31 -16.16 -5.86
CA VAL A 222 18.99 -15.56 -6.12
C VAL A 222 19.13 -14.20 -6.75
N GLU A 223 18.63 -14.05 -7.98
CA GLU A 223 18.42 -12.77 -8.64
C GLU A 223 17.02 -12.26 -8.31
N MET A 224 16.92 -11.01 -7.89
CA MET A 224 15.64 -10.34 -7.65
C MET A 224 15.28 -9.46 -8.84
N LEU A 225 14.12 -9.71 -9.44
CA LEU A 225 13.59 -8.98 -10.58
C LEU A 225 12.45 -8.06 -10.11
N GLN A 226 12.78 -6.79 -9.91
CA GLN A 226 11.77 -5.77 -9.59
C GLN A 226 11.09 -5.31 -10.87
N VAL A 227 9.79 -5.50 -10.95
CA VAL A 227 8.95 -5.15 -12.11
C VAL A 227 7.55 -4.74 -11.64
N GLU A 228 6.72 -4.22 -12.54
CA GLU A 228 5.31 -3.99 -12.30
C GLU A 228 4.50 -5.30 -12.24
N ALA A 229 3.27 -5.25 -11.69
CA ALA A 229 2.45 -6.44 -11.49
C ALA A 229 2.20 -7.25 -12.78
N GLY A 230 1.86 -6.60 -13.89
CA GLY A 230 1.64 -7.28 -15.17
C GLY A 230 2.87 -8.05 -15.67
N PRO A 231 4.03 -7.43 -15.80
CA PRO A 231 5.31 -8.09 -16.10
C PRO A 231 5.71 -9.18 -15.09
N MET A 232 5.43 -9.02 -13.80
CA MET A 232 5.68 -10.05 -12.78
C MET A 232 4.94 -11.34 -13.11
N TRP A 233 3.63 -11.28 -13.32
CA TRP A 233 2.81 -12.42 -13.69
C TRP A 233 3.20 -13.03 -15.04
N ALA A 234 3.49 -12.20 -16.03
CA ALA A 234 3.97 -12.64 -17.34
C ALA A 234 5.28 -13.42 -17.22
N GLY A 235 6.24 -12.89 -16.45
CA GLY A 235 7.55 -13.50 -16.26
C GLY A 235 7.51 -14.87 -15.59
N ILE A 236 6.59 -15.08 -14.62
CA ILE A 236 6.38 -16.42 -14.05
C ILE A 236 5.78 -17.35 -15.11
N SER A 237 4.82 -16.88 -15.91
CA SER A 237 4.11 -17.72 -16.88
C SER A 237 4.95 -18.14 -18.08
N ASP A 238 5.95 -17.34 -18.47
CA ASP A 238 6.84 -17.62 -19.62
C ASP A 238 8.21 -18.19 -19.18
N GLY A 239 8.47 -18.30 -17.86
CA GLY A 239 9.68 -18.86 -17.30
C GLY A 239 10.86 -17.89 -17.25
N SER A 240 10.68 -16.59 -17.52
CA SER A 240 11.72 -15.59 -17.33
C SER A 240 11.98 -15.26 -15.85
N ALA A 241 11.05 -15.62 -14.96
CA ALA A 241 11.23 -15.68 -13.52
C ALA A 241 10.73 -17.02 -12.97
N ASP A 242 11.29 -17.47 -11.85
CA ASP A 242 11.00 -18.79 -11.27
C ASP A 242 9.83 -18.78 -10.29
N ALA A 243 9.72 -17.72 -9.47
CA ALA A 243 8.71 -17.63 -8.43
C ALA A 243 8.39 -16.18 -8.04
N MET A 244 7.24 -15.99 -7.43
CA MET A 244 6.84 -14.81 -6.65
C MET A 244 6.10 -15.25 -5.39
N VAL A 245 6.19 -14.46 -4.32
CA VAL A 245 5.51 -14.70 -3.04
C VAL A 245 4.51 -13.58 -2.72
N ALA A 246 3.85 -13.09 -3.77
CA ALA A 246 3.18 -11.81 -3.85
C ALA A 246 1.81 -11.84 -4.53
N ALA A 247 1.20 -13.02 -4.68
CA ALA A 247 -0.09 -13.14 -5.35
C ALA A 247 -1.24 -12.95 -4.37
N TRP A 248 -1.96 -11.83 -4.48
CA TRP A 248 -3.12 -11.49 -3.65
C TRP A 248 -4.37 -12.13 -4.23
N LEU A 249 -4.85 -13.20 -3.60
CA LEU A 249 -5.95 -14.02 -4.07
C LEU A 249 -7.01 -14.22 -2.98
N PRO A 250 -8.28 -14.44 -3.33
CA PRO A 250 -8.79 -14.73 -4.68
C PRO A 250 -9.24 -13.51 -5.49
N THR A 251 -9.16 -12.27 -4.97
CA THR A 251 -9.87 -11.12 -5.57
C THR A 251 -8.94 -10.19 -6.33
N THR A 252 -7.92 -9.65 -5.67
CA THR A 252 -7.09 -8.54 -6.18
C THR A 252 -6.32 -8.91 -7.45
N HIS A 253 -5.71 -10.08 -7.48
CA HIS A 253 -4.95 -10.57 -8.64
C HIS A 253 -5.68 -11.63 -9.47
N LYS A 254 -7.00 -11.78 -9.27
CA LYS A 254 -7.80 -12.78 -9.98
C LYS A 254 -7.62 -12.74 -11.49
N ASP A 255 -7.65 -11.57 -12.10
CA ASP A 255 -7.54 -11.44 -13.55
C ASP A 255 -6.19 -11.90 -14.09
N TYR A 256 -5.10 -11.62 -13.34
CA TYR A 256 -3.79 -12.14 -13.68
C TYR A 256 -3.72 -13.65 -13.53
N PHE A 257 -4.24 -14.17 -12.42
CA PHE A 257 -4.27 -15.60 -12.13
C PHE A 257 -5.03 -16.37 -13.22
N ASP A 258 -6.24 -15.91 -13.56
CA ASP A 258 -7.07 -16.52 -14.60
C ASP A 258 -6.40 -16.44 -15.99
N LYS A 259 -5.79 -15.31 -16.31
CA LYS A 259 -5.09 -15.12 -17.60
C LYS A 259 -3.95 -16.09 -17.81
N TYR A 260 -3.25 -16.48 -16.75
CA TYR A 260 -2.08 -17.35 -16.83
C TYR A 260 -2.35 -18.77 -16.30
N ALA A 261 -3.61 -19.11 -16.02
CA ALA A 261 -4.00 -20.46 -15.61
C ALA A 261 -3.43 -21.53 -16.53
N GLY A 262 -2.90 -22.61 -15.96
CA GLY A 262 -2.24 -23.68 -16.69
C GLY A 262 -0.77 -23.45 -17.09
N LYS A 263 -0.27 -22.20 -16.96
CA LYS A 263 1.14 -21.85 -17.20
C LYS A 263 1.92 -21.60 -15.92
N ILE A 264 1.25 -21.56 -14.81
CA ILE A 264 1.78 -21.32 -13.47
C ILE A 264 1.25 -22.35 -12.51
N GLU A 265 1.89 -22.49 -11.36
CA GLU A 265 1.46 -23.36 -10.26
C GLU A 265 1.30 -22.52 -8.99
N ASP A 266 0.13 -22.63 -8.36
CA ASP A 266 -0.16 -22.01 -7.07
C ASP A 266 0.19 -22.97 -5.94
N LEU A 267 1.16 -22.62 -5.10
CA LEU A 267 1.59 -23.40 -3.95
C LEU A 267 0.71 -23.15 -2.70
N GLY A 268 -0.27 -22.25 -2.81
CA GLY A 268 -1.14 -21.91 -1.72
C GLY A 268 -0.72 -20.66 -0.96
N ALA A 269 -1.48 -20.38 0.10
CA ALA A 269 -1.31 -19.19 0.91
C ALA A 269 -0.02 -19.24 1.74
N ASN A 270 0.80 -18.22 1.62
CA ASN A 270 1.94 -17.97 2.50
C ASN A 270 1.64 -16.95 3.61
N LEU A 271 0.57 -16.15 3.48
CA LEU A 271 0.11 -15.23 4.50
C LEU A 271 -1.41 -15.08 4.46
N ASN A 272 -2.03 -15.16 5.64
CA ASN A 272 -3.47 -14.98 5.84
C ASN A 272 -3.76 -13.68 6.56
N GLY A 273 -5.02 -13.21 6.51
CA GLY A 273 -5.49 -12.04 7.25
C GLY A 273 -5.13 -10.72 6.61
N THR A 274 -5.15 -10.67 5.28
CA THR A 274 -4.95 -9.45 4.51
C THR A 274 -6.25 -8.65 4.36
N LYS A 275 -6.12 -7.35 4.18
CA LYS A 275 -7.25 -6.45 3.90
C LYS A 275 -6.80 -5.35 2.94
N LEU A 276 -7.69 -4.98 2.01
CA LEU A 276 -7.50 -3.86 1.10
C LEU A 276 -8.64 -2.86 1.23
N GLY A 277 -8.40 -1.62 0.84
CA GLY A 277 -9.45 -0.61 0.84
C GLY A 277 -8.93 0.82 0.76
N LEU A 278 -9.85 1.76 0.92
CA LEU A 278 -9.50 3.16 1.11
C LEU A 278 -9.19 3.42 2.59
N VAL A 279 -8.12 4.14 2.84
CA VAL A 279 -7.59 4.41 4.18
C VAL A 279 -7.51 5.91 4.41
N VAL A 280 -7.88 6.31 5.61
CA VAL A 280 -7.84 7.70 6.06
C VAL A 280 -7.25 7.81 7.47
N PRO A 281 -6.65 8.95 7.84
CA PRO A 281 -6.35 9.25 9.24
C PRO A 281 -7.61 9.24 10.10
N LYS A 282 -7.53 8.68 11.32
CA LYS A 282 -8.70 8.60 12.22
C LYS A 282 -9.26 9.96 12.65
N TYR A 283 -8.46 11.04 12.53
CA TYR A 283 -8.96 12.39 12.79
C TYR A 283 -9.95 12.90 11.73
N MET A 284 -10.10 12.20 10.59
CA MET A 284 -11.12 12.53 9.59
C MET A 284 -12.47 11.96 10.02
N ASN A 285 -13.49 12.83 10.00
CA ASN A 285 -14.85 12.47 10.39
C ASN A 285 -15.64 11.87 9.22
N ILE A 286 -15.13 10.76 8.67
CA ILE A 286 -15.78 9.91 7.68
C ILE A 286 -15.46 8.45 8.01
N ASP A 287 -16.42 7.55 7.84
CA ASP A 287 -16.28 6.14 8.22
C ASP A 287 -16.63 5.17 7.09
N SER A 288 -17.20 5.66 6.00
CA SER A 288 -17.64 4.85 4.85
C SER A 288 -17.23 5.50 3.53
N ILE A 289 -17.07 4.69 2.49
CA ILE A 289 -16.93 5.17 1.11
C ILE A 289 -18.16 5.96 0.69
N GLU A 290 -19.33 5.68 1.26
CA GLU A 290 -20.56 6.43 1.00
C GLU A 290 -20.49 7.89 1.47
N ASP A 291 -19.68 8.18 2.50
CA ASP A 291 -19.49 9.55 3.02
C ASP A 291 -18.78 10.46 2.00
N LEU A 292 -18.12 9.87 1.00
CA LEU A 292 -17.47 10.62 -0.09
C LEU A 292 -18.47 11.26 -1.06
N LYS A 293 -19.75 10.84 -1.03
CA LYS A 293 -20.83 11.43 -1.83
C LYS A 293 -21.36 12.75 -1.28
N THR A 294 -21.03 13.07 -0.02
CA THR A 294 -21.55 14.28 0.62
C THR A 294 -20.97 15.54 -0.04
N LYS A 295 -21.88 16.41 -0.48
CA LYS A 295 -21.60 17.67 -1.18
C LYS A 295 -20.96 18.72 -0.29
#